data_74054cbbeb574861f47e756a8f71eeb8
#
_entry.id   74054cbbeb574861f47e756a8f71eeb8
#
_cell.length_a   1.000
_cell.length_b   1.000
_cell.length_c   1.000
_cell.angle_alpha   90.00
_cell.angle_beta   90.00
_cell.angle_gamma   90.00
#
_symmetry.space_group_name_H-M   'P 1'
#
loop_
_entity.id
_entity.type
_entity.pdbx_description
1 polymer ?
#
loop_
_entity_poly.entity_id
_entity_poly.type
_entity_poly.pdbx_seq_one_letter_code
_entity_poly.pdbx_strand_id
1 'polypeptide(L)'
;MAKYNQPDPRNERTQCWVNGLVPRAEAKVHALDSVVQGGDAVWEGLRITDGRAIQLEEHLTRLLDSAHALAFADIPSREELRQAIFDTLKANEMRDGVHCRITLSRGVKSTSGMDPRLNVHGPTLIIVPEYKGMVYGDEGIRLVTSAIRRNGPQFLDSHIHHNNLLNNILAKIEANVAGADDAIMLDDRGFLAETNATNLFLVRDGALLTPYAHACLPGLTRQFVRDAAAAAGIPAREADLTLTQLYTADEAFTTGTMGALAHIVEADGRRIADGTKGPVTRRLQEAYHAQILDTAIPLPDIAG
;
A
#
# COMPACT_ATOMS: atom_id res chain seq x y z
N MET A 1 -18.79 8.47 8.60
CA MET A 1 -17.69 8.21 9.55
C MET A 1 -17.03 6.94 9.10
N ALA A 2 -15.75 7.02 8.68
CA ALA A 2 -14.99 5.81 8.39
C ALA A 2 -15.10 4.89 9.60
N LYS A 3 -15.61 3.68 9.41
CA LYS A 3 -15.62 2.67 10.46
C LYS A 3 -14.15 2.36 10.75
N TYR A 4 -13.61 2.91 11.85
CA TYR A 4 -12.38 2.37 12.42
C TYR A 4 -12.62 0.87 12.59
N ASN A 5 -11.94 0.06 11.77
CA ASN A 5 -11.93 -1.37 11.99
C ASN A 5 -11.38 -1.58 13.40
N GLN A 6 -12.23 -2.05 14.30
CA GLN A 6 -11.74 -2.45 15.61
C GLN A 6 -10.68 -3.53 15.40
N PRO A 7 -9.56 -3.47 16.13
CA PRO A 7 -8.55 -4.50 16.01
C PRO A 7 -9.16 -5.88 16.27
N ASP A 8 -8.83 -6.84 15.43
CA ASP A 8 -9.25 -8.21 15.68
C ASP A 8 -8.59 -8.71 16.98
N PRO A 9 -9.36 -9.23 17.96
CA PRO A 9 -8.81 -9.63 19.26
C PRO A 9 -7.78 -10.76 19.15
N ARG A 10 -7.79 -11.54 18.07
CA ARG A 10 -6.75 -12.53 17.79
C ARG A 10 -5.37 -11.92 17.69
N ASN A 11 -5.27 -10.65 17.27
CA ASN A 11 -4.00 -9.95 17.10
C ASN A 11 -3.25 -9.72 18.42
N GLU A 12 -3.91 -9.72 19.57
CA GLU A 12 -3.26 -9.53 20.88
C GLU A 12 -2.24 -10.63 21.21
N ARG A 13 -2.43 -11.84 20.67
CA ARG A 13 -1.61 -13.01 20.95
C ARG A 13 -0.62 -13.35 19.85
N THR A 14 -0.53 -12.52 18.81
CA THR A 14 0.35 -12.80 17.68
C THR A 14 1.82 -12.59 18.05
N GLN A 15 2.69 -13.28 17.32
CA GLN A 15 4.11 -13.01 17.29
C GLN A 15 4.42 -12.07 16.13
N CYS A 16 5.34 -11.16 16.34
CA CYS A 16 5.93 -10.32 15.31
C CYS A 16 7.37 -10.77 15.05
N TRP A 17 7.96 -10.24 13.99
CA TRP A 17 9.38 -10.38 13.71
C TRP A 17 10.09 -9.04 13.94
N VAL A 18 11.11 -9.03 14.76
CA VAL A 18 12.05 -7.91 14.92
C VAL A 18 13.46 -8.50 14.95
N ASN A 19 14.04 -8.75 13.78
CA ASN A 19 15.26 -9.55 13.57
C ASN A 19 15.18 -10.95 14.22
N GLY A 20 13.99 -11.49 14.40
CA GLY A 20 13.65 -12.74 15.04
C GLY A 20 12.21 -12.70 15.54
N LEU A 21 11.62 -13.87 15.84
CA LEU A 21 10.28 -13.98 16.39
C LEU A 21 10.24 -13.48 17.84
N VAL A 22 9.29 -12.58 18.11
CA VAL A 22 9.01 -12.03 19.45
C VAL A 22 7.50 -11.93 19.68
N PRO A 23 7.01 -12.08 20.92
CA PRO A 23 5.62 -11.77 21.23
C PRO A 23 5.26 -10.33 20.83
N ARG A 24 4.04 -10.08 20.35
CA ARG A 24 3.60 -8.72 19.93
C ARG A 24 3.82 -7.67 21.02
N ALA A 25 3.57 -8.01 22.27
CA ALA A 25 3.77 -7.09 23.40
C ALA A 25 5.24 -6.70 23.62
N GLU A 26 6.18 -7.51 23.13
CA GLU A 26 7.62 -7.31 23.22
C GLU A 26 8.25 -6.80 21.92
N ALA A 27 7.46 -6.68 20.84
CA ALA A 27 7.92 -6.18 19.56
C ALA A 27 8.28 -4.69 19.65
N LYS A 28 9.54 -4.40 19.99
CA LYS A 28 10.08 -3.06 20.23
C LYS A 28 11.23 -2.78 19.26
N VAL A 29 11.33 -1.53 18.84
CA VAL A 29 12.42 -1.02 18.02
C VAL A 29 13.32 -0.14 18.89
N HIS A 30 14.62 -0.27 18.70
CA HIS A 30 15.61 0.49 19.47
C HIS A 30 15.45 2.00 19.23
N ALA A 31 15.60 2.83 20.27
CA ALA A 31 15.45 4.29 20.17
C ALA A 31 16.45 4.96 19.21
N LEU A 32 17.61 4.34 18.97
CA LEU A 32 18.59 4.79 17.98
C LEU A 32 18.43 4.12 16.61
N ASP A 33 17.37 3.35 16.36
CA ASP A 33 17.09 2.85 15.04
C ASP A 33 16.77 4.00 14.08
N SER A 34 17.25 3.90 12.85
CA SER A 34 17.10 4.97 11.85
C SER A 34 15.64 5.22 11.46
N VAL A 35 14.77 4.22 11.59
CA VAL A 35 13.33 4.43 11.38
C VAL A 35 12.72 5.32 12.45
N VAL A 36 13.18 5.21 13.71
CA VAL A 36 12.73 6.07 14.84
C VAL A 36 13.33 7.45 14.73
N GLN A 37 14.63 7.54 14.39
CA GLN A 37 15.36 8.81 14.34
C GLN A 37 15.00 9.68 13.13
N GLY A 38 14.60 9.12 12.00
CA GLY A 38 14.41 9.90 10.77
C GLY A 38 13.45 9.28 9.74
N GLY A 39 12.76 8.18 10.08
CA GLY A 39 11.92 7.49 9.11
C GLY A 39 12.71 6.81 7.99
N ASP A 40 14.02 6.59 8.18
CA ASP A 40 14.93 6.00 7.20
C ASP A 40 14.70 4.48 7.13
N ALA A 41 13.62 4.13 6.45
CA ALA A 41 13.14 2.77 6.25
C ALA A 41 12.27 2.67 5.00
N VAL A 42 12.14 1.46 4.49
CA VAL A 42 11.24 1.07 3.39
C VAL A 42 10.26 0.01 3.88
N TRP A 43 9.11 -0.13 3.21
CA TRP A 43 8.10 -1.04 3.68
C TRP A 43 7.23 -1.62 2.56
N GLU A 44 6.59 -2.75 2.86
CA GLU A 44 5.57 -3.35 2.01
C GLU A 44 4.36 -3.81 2.84
N GLY A 45 3.21 -3.84 2.20
CA GLY A 45 2.00 -4.43 2.75
C GLY A 45 1.62 -5.67 1.93
N LEU A 46 1.68 -6.84 2.53
CA LEU A 46 1.39 -8.11 1.88
C LEU A 46 0.05 -8.65 2.36
N ARG A 47 -0.77 -9.15 1.43
CA ARG A 47 -2.03 -9.81 1.74
C ARG A 47 -1.88 -11.32 1.69
N ILE A 48 -2.39 -12.00 2.72
CA ILE A 48 -2.49 -13.45 2.78
C ILE A 48 -3.96 -13.84 2.72
N THR A 49 -4.30 -14.70 1.77
CA THR A 49 -5.65 -15.24 1.59
C THR A 49 -5.57 -16.66 1.04
N ASP A 50 -6.49 -17.53 1.47
CA ASP A 50 -6.59 -18.94 1.03
C ASP A 50 -5.25 -19.70 1.07
N GLY A 51 -4.45 -19.50 2.12
CA GLY A 51 -3.15 -20.13 2.28
C GLY A 51 -2.09 -19.68 1.29
N ARG A 52 -2.25 -18.48 0.71
CA ARG A 52 -1.36 -17.93 -0.33
C ARG A 52 -0.95 -16.49 0.00
N ALA A 53 0.27 -16.15 -0.36
CA ALA A 53 0.81 -14.77 -0.30
C ALA A 53 0.65 -14.11 -1.68
N ILE A 54 -0.18 -13.07 -1.75
CA ILE A 54 -0.52 -12.38 -3.01
C ILE A 54 0.68 -11.55 -3.47
N GLN A 55 1.13 -11.75 -4.72
CA GLN A 55 2.22 -10.98 -5.37
C GLN A 55 3.47 -10.87 -4.49
N LEU A 56 3.84 -11.94 -3.77
CA LEU A 56 4.97 -11.91 -2.82
C LEU A 56 6.27 -11.49 -3.50
N GLU A 57 6.58 -12.04 -4.68
CA GLU A 57 7.85 -11.75 -5.36
C GLU A 57 7.93 -10.31 -5.84
N GLU A 58 6.82 -9.76 -6.32
CA GLU A 58 6.72 -8.37 -6.76
C GLU A 58 6.89 -7.42 -5.56
N HIS A 59 6.27 -7.74 -4.41
CA HIS A 59 6.45 -6.99 -3.17
C HIS A 59 7.91 -7.04 -2.69
N LEU A 60 8.55 -8.21 -2.69
CA LEU A 60 9.96 -8.35 -2.32
C LEU A 60 10.89 -7.61 -3.30
N THR A 61 10.61 -7.66 -4.61
CA THR A 61 11.34 -6.89 -5.60
C THR A 61 11.30 -5.40 -5.28
N ARG A 62 10.10 -4.84 -5.08
CA ARG A 62 9.93 -3.41 -4.79
C ARG A 62 10.54 -3.00 -3.45
N LEU A 63 10.48 -3.87 -2.42
CA LEU A 63 11.15 -3.63 -1.14
C LEU A 63 12.67 -3.51 -1.32
N LEU A 64 13.27 -4.45 -2.05
CA LEU A 64 14.71 -4.49 -2.31
C LEU A 64 15.15 -3.31 -3.20
N ASP A 65 14.40 -2.99 -4.25
CA ASP A 65 14.65 -1.83 -5.11
C ASP A 65 14.57 -0.51 -4.31
N SER A 66 13.59 -0.39 -3.43
CA SER A 66 13.45 0.77 -2.54
C SER A 66 14.63 0.89 -1.57
N ALA A 67 15.07 -0.22 -0.98
CA ALA A 67 16.24 -0.26 -0.09
C ALA A 67 17.53 0.08 -0.86
N HIS A 68 17.69 -0.43 -2.09
CA HIS A 68 18.81 -0.12 -2.96
C HIS A 68 18.85 1.36 -3.35
N ALA A 69 17.70 1.95 -3.71
CA ALA A 69 17.59 3.37 -4.03
C ALA A 69 18.00 4.28 -2.87
N LEU A 70 17.80 3.83 -1.62
CA LEU A 70 18.27 4.52 -0.42
C LEU A 70 19.70 4.12 0.00
N ALA A 71 20.41 3.35 -0.83
CA ALA A 71 21.76 2.84 -0.56
C ALA A 71 21.87 2.10 0.79
N PHE A 72 20.90 1.23 1.12
CA PHE A 72 21.02 0.35 2.26
C PHE A 72 22.10 -0.69 2.00
N ALA A 73 22.92 -0.98 3.02
CA ALA A 73 23.96 -2.01 2.98
C ALA A 73 23.56 -3.21 3.84
N ASP A 74 24.15 -4.37 3.55
CA ASP A 74 24.03 -5.60 4.33
C ASP A 74 22.58 -6.04 4.59
N ILE A 75 21.68 -5.73 3.64
CA ILE A 75 20.26 -6.09 3.74
C ILE A 75 20.07 -7.61 3.59
N PRO A 76 19.03 -8.18 4.21
CA PRO A 76 18.68 -9.58 4.01
C PRO A 76 18.45 -9.89 2.52
N SER A 77 18.90 -11.07 2.11
CA SER A 77 18.59 -11.59 0.77
C SER A 77 17.07 -11.80 0.59
N ARG A 78 16.64 -11.90 -0.65
CA ARG A 78 15.25 -12.21 -0.99
C ARG A 78 14.76 -13.48 -0.28
N GLU A 79 15.60 -14.52 -0.21
CA GLU A 79 15.24 -15.77 0.42
C GLU A 79 15.11 -15.64 1.94
N GLU A 80 16.00 -14.90 2.60
CA GLU A 80 15.91 -14.61 4.02
C GLU A 80 14.66 -13.80 4.36
N LEU A 81 14.29 -12.81 3.53
CA LEU A 81 13.05 -12.06 3.69
C LEU A 81 11.82 -12.96 3.55
N ARG A 82 11.79 -13.81 2.52
CA ARG A 82 10.71 -14.79 2.30
C ARG A 82 10.59 -15.74 3.49
N GLN A 83 11.70 -16.29 3.95
CA GLN A 83 11.72 -17.21 5.09
C GLN A 83 11.21 -16.52 6.36
N ALA A 84 11.64 -15.29 6.66
CA ALA A 84 11.17 -14.54 7.83
C ALA A 84 9.66 -14.28 7.78
N ILE A 85 9.10 -14.00 6.59
CA ILE A 85 7.66 -13.84 6.40
C ILE A 85 6.95 -15.16 6.69
N PHE A 86 7.42 -16.26 6.11
CA PHE A 86 6.80 -17.58 6.28
C PHE A 86 6.91 -18.08 7.72
N ASP A 87 8.05 -17.88 8.38
CA ASP A 87 8.22 -18.23 9.79
C ASP A 87 7.28 -17.42 10.69
N THR A 88 7.09 -16.14 10.39
CA THR A 88 6.16 -15.28 11.13
C THR A 88 4.71 -15.76 10.96
N LEU A 89 4.30 -16.10 9.74
CA LEU A 89 2.96 -16.61 9.46
C LEU A 89 2.73 -17.99 10.09
N LYS A 90 3.74 -18.88 10.00
CA LYS A 90 3.71 -20.21 10.60
C LYS A 90 3.59 -20.15 12.12
N ALA A 91 4.37 -19.31 12.79
CA ALA A 91 4.33 -19.13 14.25
C ALA A 91 2.98 -18.65 14.78
N ASN A 92 2.17 -18.04 13.91
CA ASN A 92 0.83 -17.53 14.22
C ASN A 92 -0.30 -18.39 13.63
N GLU A 93 0.01 -19.47 12.92
CA GLU A 93 -0.96 -20.30 12.19
C GLU A 93 -1.84 -19.47 11.21
N MET A 94 -1.29 -18.39 10.68
CA MET A 94 -2.00 -17.43 9.83
C MET A 94 -2.00 -17.88 8.37
N ARG A 95 -3.20 -18.14 7.82
CA ARG A 95 -3.36 -18.59 6.43
C ARG A 95 -4.38 -17.80 5.61
N ASP A 96 -5.27 -17.05 6.28
CA ASP A 96 -6.33 -16.32 5.59
C ASP A 96 -6.74 -15.06 6.33
N GLY A 97 -7.17 -14.03 5.57
CA GLY A 97 -7.63 -12.77 6.12
C GLY A 97 -6.53 -11.98 6.84
N VAL A 98 -5.28 -12.10 6.39
CA VAL A 98 -4.11 -11.50 7.06
C VAL A 98 -3.47 -10.41 6.20
N HIS A 99 -3.10 -9.33 6.86
CA HIS A 99 -2.19 -8.30 6.37
C HIS A 99 -0.85 -8.42 7.09
N CYS A 100 0.25 -8.55 6.32
CA CYS A 100 1.60 -8.46 6.84
C CYS A 100 2.22 -7.13 6.45
N ARG A 101 2.53 -6.28 7.43
CA ARG A 101 3.39 -5.12 7.20
C ARG A 101 4.83 -5.54 7.39
N ILE A 102 5.63 -5.40 6.33
CA ILE A 102 7.06 -5.67 6.31
C ILE A 102 7.76 -4.33 6.27
N THR A 103 8.63 -4.05 7.23
CA THR A 103 9.43 -2.82 7.27
C THR A 103 10.91 -3.20 7.39
N LEU A 104 11.73 -2.62 6.53
CA LEU A 104 13.18 -2.77 6.58
C LEU A 104 13.78 -1.39 6.83
N SER A 105 14.41 -1.20 8.00
CA SER A 105 15.14 0.01 8.32
C SER A 105 16.63 -0.15 8.03
N ARG A 106 17.34 0.96 7.86
CA ARG A 106 18.81 0.95 7.77
C ARG A 106 19.46 0.40 9.04
N GLY A 107 18.73 0.34 10.16
CA GLY A 107 19.16 -0.27 11.42
C GLY A 107 19.57 0.72 12.50
N VAL A 108 20.16 0.17 13.56
CA VAL A 108 20.52 0.91 14.77
C VAL A 108 21.81 1.70 14.53
N LYS A 109 21.82 2.94 14.99
CA LYS A 109 22.97 3.85 14.94
C LYS A 109 23.83 3.74 16.20
N SER A 110 25.12 3.99 16.07
CA SER A 110 26.06 4.11 17.19
C SER A 110 25.78 5.35 18.04
N THR A 111 25.25 6.43 17.43
CA THR A 111 24.85 7.67 18.08
C THR A 111 23.79 8.37 17.24
N SER A 112 23.08 9.34 17.83
CA SER A 112 22.10 10.16 17.12
C SER A 112 22.76 10.99 16.00
N GLY A 113 22.10 11.13 14.84
CA GLY A 113 22.57 11.91 13.70
C GLY A 113 21.94 11.43 12.39
N MET A 114 22.11 12.22 11.31
CA MET A 114 21.54 11.92 9.98
C MET A 114 22.53 11.19 9.05
N ASP A 115 23.79 11.01 9.44
CA ASP A 115 24.79 10.34 8.61
C ASP A 115 24.53 8.83 8.59
N PRO A 116 24.30 8.20 7.41
CA PRO A 116 24.09 6.75 7.30
C PRO A 116 25.30 5.91 7.77
N ARG A 117 26.50 6.47 7.79
CA ARG A 117 27.70 5.78 8.29
C ARG A 117 27.65 5.50 9.78
N LEU A 118 26.72 6.10 10.51
CA LEU A 118 26.46 5.81 11.92
C LEU A 118 25.72 4.48 12.13
N ASN A 119 25.11 3.91 11.10
CA ASN A 119 24.41 2.63 11.14
C ASN A 119 25.43 1.47 11.08
N VAL A 120 25.92 1.05 12.22
CA VAL A 120 27.01 0.04 12.34
C VAL A 120 26.55 -1.31 12.89
N HIS A 121 25.23 -1.46 13.15
CA HIS A 121 24.69 -2.68 13.75
C HIS A 121 23.81 -3.51 12.78
N GLY A 122 23.90 -3.20 11.47
CA GLY A 122 23.10 -3.86 10.45
C GLY A 122 21.63 -3.39 10.42
N PRO A 123 20.86 -3.83 9.40
CA PRO A 123 19.47 -3.45 9.21
C PRO A 123 18.54 -4.09 10.26
N THR A 124 17.38 -3.46 10.47
CA THR A 124 16.31 -4.05 11.28
C THR A 124 15.15 -4.45 10.37
N LEU A 125 14.86 -5.74 10.32
CA LEU A 125 13.67 -6.29 9.66
C LEU A 125 12.54 -6.42 10.67
N ILE A 126 11.39 -5.80 10.37
CA ILE A 126 10.20 -5.84 11.20
C ILE A 126 9.06 -6.41 10.36
N ILE A 127 8.37 -7.47 10.86
CA ILE A 127 7.15 -7.98 10.24
C ILE A 127 6.05 -8.01 11.29
N VAL A 128 4.95 -7.31 10.97
CA VAL A 128 3.76 -7.25 11.84
C VAL A 128 2.61 -7.91 11.09
N PRO A 129 2.27 -9.17 11.43
CA PRO A 129 1.10 -9.84 10.86
C PRO A 129 -0.15 -9.47 11.66
N GLU A 130 -1.25 -9.24 10.97
CA GLU A 130 -2.54 -8.91 11.60
C GLU A 130 -3.69 -9.58 10.84
N TYR A 131 -4.60 -10.22 11.56
CA TYR A 131 -5.93 -10.48 11.03
C TYR A 131 -6.59 -9.15 10.75
N LYS A 132 -6.88 -8.88 9.49
CA LYS A 132 -7.41 -7.59 9.04
C LYS A 132 -8.25 -7.78 7.79
N GLY A 133 -9.51 -7.42 7.87
CA GLY A 133 -10.41 -7.41 6.73
C GLY A 133 -10.06 -6.35 5.68
N MET A 134 -10.80 -6.35 4.59
CA MET A 134 -10.70 -5.32 3.56
C MET A 134 -10.98 -3.94 4.16
N VAL A 135 -10.23 -2.93 3.70
CA VAL A 135 -10.33 -1.57 4.23
C VAL A 135 -11.63 -0.90 3.82
N TYR A 136 -12.12 -1.18 2.61
CA TYR A 136 -13.33 -0.59 2.06
C TYR A 136 -14.41 -1.65 1.84
N GLY A 137 -15.67 -1.25 2.08
CA GLY A 137 -16.85 -2.07 1.78
C GLY A 137 -17.37 -1.86 0.36
N ASP A 138 -18.47 -2.53 0.05
CA ASP A 138 -19.13 -2.43 -1.26
C ASP A 138 -19.97 -1.16 -1.46
N GLU A 139 -20.16 -0.36 -0.40
CA GLU A 139 -20.90 0.91 -0.45
C GLU A 139 -20.20 2.01 -1.23
N GLY A 140 -18.93 1.82 -1.56
CA GLY A 140 -18.08 2.84 -2.20
C GLY A 140 -17.52 3.84 -1.19
N ILE A 141 -16.64 4.72 -1.68
CA ILE A 141 -15.89 5.66 -0.85
C ILE A 141 -16.14 7.11 -1.28
N ARG A 142 -16.05 8.02 -0.31
CA ARG A 142 -16.10 9.47 -0.52
C ARG A 142 -14.71 10.06 -0.31
N LEU A 143 -14.30 10.90 -1.23
CA LEU A 143 -12.97 11.51 -1.20
C LEU A 143 -13.08 13.04 -1.08
N VAL A 144 -12.03 13.64 -0.51
CA VAL A 144 -11.82 15.10 -0.50
C VAL A 144 -10.43 15.41 -1.02
N THR A 145 -10.28 16.51 -1.74
CA THR A 145 -8.97 16.95 -2.22
C THR A 145 -8.17 17.61 -1.09
N SER A 146 -6.99 17.09 -0.81
CA SER A 146 -6.07 17.62 0.19
C SER A 146 -5.33 18.86 -0.32
N ALA A 147 -5.04 19.80 0.57
CA ALA A 147 -4.10 20.88 0.31
C ALA A 147 -2.65 20.38 0.20
N ILE A 148 -2.34 19.21 0.80
CA ILE A 148 -1.02 18.61 0.79
C ILE A 148 -0.74 17.96 -0.57
N ARG A 149 0.40 18.31 -1.17
CA ARG A 149 0.84 17.75 -2.44
C ARG A 149 1.58 16.44 -2.24
N ARG A 150 1.44 15.53 -3.19
CA ARG A 150 2.22 14.30 -3.24
C ARG A 150 3.64 14.62 -3.72
N ASN A 151 4.63 13.93 -3.17
CA ASN A 151 6.03 14.16 -3.53
C ASN A 151 6.34 13.66 -4.94
N GLY A 152 6.87 14.55 -5.77
CA GLY A 152 7.49 14.19 -7.05
C GLY A 152 8.97 13.82 -6.87
N PRO A 153 9.65 13.33 -7.94
CA PRO A 153 11.03 12.84 -7.87
C PRO A 153 12.05 13.95 -7.51
N GLN A 154 11.71 15.20 -7.67
CA GLN A 154 12.55 16.34 -7.25
C GLN A 154 12.60 16.58 -5.74
N PHE A 155 11.73 15.92 -4.97
CA PHE A 155 11.69 16.04 -3.50
C PHE A 155 12.10 14.71 -2.85
N LEU A 156 11.15 13.86 -2.57
CA LEU A 156 11.35 12.49 -2.09
C LEU A 156 10.56 11.56 -3.02
N ASP A 157 11.29 10.84 -3.86
CA ASP A 157 10.69 10.05 -4.95
C ASP A 157 9.66 9.05 -4.42
N SER A 158 8.42 9.20 -4.88
CA SER A 158 7.30 8.33 -4.50
C SER A 158 7.39 6.91 -5.07
N HIS A 159 8.34 6.63 -5.96
CA HIS A 159 8.67 5.27 -6.39
C HIS A 159 9.35 4.46 -5.28
N ILE A 160 10.04 5.13 -4.36
CA ILE A 160 10.58 4.50 -3.15
C ILE A 160 9.42 4.28 -2.17
N HIS A 161 9.14 3.04 -1.83
CA HIS A 161 8.09 2.73 -0.84
C HIS A 161 8.62 2.97 0.60
N HIS A 162 8.89 4.23 0.91
CA HIS A 162 9.55 4.69 2.13
C HIS A 162 8.59 4.90 3.32
N ASN A 163 9.14 4.97 4.55
CA ASN A 163 8.38 5.20 5.78
C ASN A 163 8.10 6.69 6.09
N ASN A 164 8.53 7.64 5.24
CA ASN A 164 8.26 9.07 5.44
C ASN A 164 6.85 9.42 4.95
N LEU A 165 5.84 9.00 5.69
CA LEU A 165 4.44 9.09 5.32
C LEU A 165 3.71 10.31 5.89
N LEU A 166 4.44 11.33 6.40
CA LEU A 166 3.79 12.50 7.00
C LEU A 166 2.86 13.23 6.04
N ASN A 167 3.22 13.40 4.77
CA ASN A 167 2.35 14.02 3.78
C ASN A 167 1.03 13.24 3.63
N ASN A 168 1.12 11.92 3.56
CA ASN A 168 -0.04 11.04 3.46
C ASN A 168 -0.92 11.09 4.73
N ILE A 169 -0.28 11.16 5.91
CA ILE A 169 -0.97 11.28 7.20
C ILE A 169 -1.68 12.63 7.31
N LEU A 170 -1.03 13.73 6.92
CA LEU A 170 -1.64 15.07 6.91
C LEU A 170 -2.84 15.12 5.97
N ALA A 171 -2.73 14.56 4.76
CA ALA A 171 -3.86 14.44 3.84
C ALA A 171 -5.01 13.61 4.44
N LYS A 172 -4.70 12.50 5.14
CA LYS A 172 -5.70 11.69 5.84
C LYS A 172 -6.38 12.45 6.98
N ILE A 173 -5.66 13.31 7.70
CA ILE A 173 -6.25 14.19 8.72
C ILE A 173 -7.27 15.14 8.09
N GLU A 174 -6.96 15.74 6.93
CA GLU A 174 -7.92 16.59 6.20
C GLU A 174 -9.17 15.80 5.80
N ALA A 175 -9.02 14.57 5.29
CA ALA A 175 -10.15 13.70 4.98
C ALA A 175 -11.01 13.40 6.22
N ASN A 176 -10.38 13.09 7.35
CA ASN A 176 -11.09 12.82 8.60
C ASN A 176 -11.89 14.05 9.09
N VAL A 177 -11.30 15.25 8.99
CA VAL A 177 -11.99 16.51 9.35
C VAL A 177 -13.18 16.78 8.41
N ALA A 178 -13.03 16.47 7.13
CA ALA A 178 -14.12 16.60 6.13
C ALA A 178 -15.17 15.49 6.23
N GLY A 179 -14.97 14.45 7.05
CA GLY A 179 -15.84 13.28 7.12
C GLY A 179 -15.79 12.39 5.89
N ALA A 180 -14.72 12.48 5.10
CA ALA A 180 -14.46 11.65 3.94
C ALA A 180 -13.68 10.38 4.30
N ASP A 181 -13.72 9.38 3.43
CA ASP A 181 -13.03 8.11 3.65
C ASP A 181 -11.53 8.24 3.41
N ASP A 182 -11.11 8.96 2.36
CA ASP A 182 -9.71 9.24 2.04
C ASP A 182 -9.53 10.60 1.38
N ALA A 183 -8.26 11.03 1.20
CA ALA A 183 -7.90 12.28 0.56
C ALA A 183 -7.26 12.05 -0.81
N ILE A 184 -7.70 12.81 -1.82
CA ILE A 184 -7.04 12.94 -3.10
C ILE A 184 -5.82 13.83 -2.93
N MET A 185 -4.68 13.40 -3.40
CA MET A 185 -3.45 14.18 -3.45
C MET A 185 -3.10 14.51 -4.89
N LEU A 186 -2.78 15.77 -5.15
CA LEU A 186 -2.32 16.26 -6.43
C LEU A 186 -0.78 16.31 -6.45
N ASP A 187 -0.20 16.27 -7.63
CA ASP A 187 1.22 16.57 -7.84
C ASP A 187 1.51 18.08 -7.69
N ASP A 188 2.75 18.49 -7.83
CA ASP A 188 3.20 19.89 -7.74
C ASP A 188 2.69 20.76 -8.90
N ARG A 189 2.24 20.16 -10.00
CA ARG A 189 1.64 20.82 -11.16
C ARG A 189 0.11 20.96 -11.05
N GLY A 190 -0.51 20.31 -10.06
CA GLY A 190 -1.95 20.31 -9.82
C GLY A 190 -2.72 19.20 -10.52
N PHE A 191 -2.05 18.20 -11.10
CA PHE A 191 -2.68 17.02 -11.64
C PHE A 191 -2.91 15.97 -10.56
N LEU A 192 -3.88 15.09 -10.76
CA LEU A 192 -4.13 13.93 -9.90
C LEU A 192 -2.85 13.08 -9.79
N ALA A 193 -2.47 12.70 -8.59
CA ALA A 193 -1.39 11.77 -8.32
C ALA A 193 -1.95 10.43 -7.83
N GLU A 194 -2.42 10.40 -6.61
CA GLU A 194 -3.03 9.23 -5.96
C GLU A 194 -3.89 9.69 -4.78
N THR A 195 -4.42 8.79 -3.96
CA THR A 195 -4.95 9.17 -2.64
C THR A 195 -3.83 9.14 -1.59
N ASN A 196 -4.19 9.38 -0.34
CA ASN A 196 -3.26 9.23 0.78
C ASN A 196 -2.73 7.78 0.96
N ALA A 197 -3.35 6.76 0.33
CA ALA A 197 -2.98 5.35 0.52
C ALA A 197 -3.20 4.44 -0.69
N THR A 198 -3.82 4.92 -1.79
CA THR A 198 -4.24 4.09 -2.92
C THR A 198 -4.08 4.84 -4.24
N ASN A 199 -3.85 4.11 -5.35
CA ASN A 199 -3.81 4.71 -6.68
C ASN A 199 -5.23 5.00 -7.20
N LEU A 200 -5.35 5.93 -8.15
CA LEU A 200 -6.60 6.39 -8.74
C LEU A 200 -6.77 5.91 -10.19
N PHE A 201 -8.01 5.59 -10.53
CA PHE A 201 -8.46 5.32 -11.89
C PHE A 201 -9.75 6.06 -12.18
N LEU A 202 -9.88 6.52 -13.42
CA LEU A 202 -11.10 7.11 -13.99
C LEU A 202 -11.53 6.28 -15.20
N VAL A 203 -12.82 6.22 -15.44
CA VAL A 203 -13.37 5.73 -16.72
C VAL A 203 -14.04 6.89 -17.43
N ARG A 204 -13.71 7.07 -18.70
CA ARG A 204 -14.35 8.06 -19.56
C ARG A 204 -14.53 7.49 -20.96
N ASP A 205 -15.75 7.56 -21.48
CA ASP A 205 -16.11 7.05 -22.81
C ASP A 205 -15.64 5.60 -23.04
N GLY A 206 -15.76 4.77 -22.00
CA GLY A 206 -15.32 3.36 -22.00
C GLY A 206 -13.81 3.12 -21.90
N ALA A 207 -12.99 4.19 -21.83
CA ALA A 207 -11.55 4.08 -21.66
C ALA A 207 -11.14 4.24 -20.19
N LEU A 208 -10.19 3.41 -19.74
CA LEU A 208 -9.60 3.44 -18.42
C LEU A 208 -8.40 4.40 -18.40
N LEU A 209 -8.43 5.37 -17.50
CA LEU A 209 -7.41 6.39 -17.33
C LEU A 209 -6.83 6.32 -15.93
N THR A 210 -5.52 6.48 -15.79
CA THR A 210 -4.84 6.59 -14.48
C THR A 210 -3.74 7.65 -14.57
N PRO A 211 -3.42 8.37 -13.47
CA PRO A 211 -2.31 9.31 -13.48
C PRO A 211 -0.99 8.65 -13.86
N TYR A 212 -0.09 9.40 -14.53
CA TYR A 212 1.30 9.00 -14.62
C TYR A 212 1.88 8.80 -13.22
N ALA A 213 2.75 7.79 -13.07
CA ALA A 213 3.39 7.52 -11.78
C ALA A 213 4.55 8.51 -11.49
N HIS A 214 4.42 9.80 -11.84
CA HIS A 214 5.44 10.82 -11.59
C HIS A 214 5.52 11.21 -10.10
N ALA A 215 4.38 11.19 -9.41
CA ALA A 215 4.27 11.56 -8.00
C ALA A 215 3.40 10.56 -7.22
N CYS A 216 3.39 9.29 -7.62
CA CYS A 216 2.69 8.24 -6.89
C CYS A 216 3.48 6.94 -6.90
N LEU A 217 3.17 6.06 -5.96
CA LEU A 217 3.74 4.72 -5.98
C LEU A 217 3.21 3.96 -7.22
N PRO A 218 4.09 3.30 -8.02
CA PRO A 218 3.66 2.36 -9.06
C PRO A 218 3.09 1.09 -8.40
N GLY A 219 1.79 1.15 -8.06
CA GLY A 219 1.11 0.11 -7.27
C GLY A 219 1.02 -1.22 -8.01
N LEU A 220 1.23 -2.32 -7.30
CA LEU A 220 1.10 -3.67 -7.88
C LEU A 220 -0.34 -3.97 -8.29
N THR A 221 -1.31 -3.60 -7.45
CA THR A 221 -2.73 -3.70 -7.82
C THR A 221 -3.07 -2.77 -9.00
N ARG A 222 -2.44 -1.59 -9.09
CA ARG A 222 -2.59 -0.69 -10.25
C ARG A 222 -2.09 -1.37 -11.53
N GLN A 223 -0.95 -2.02 -11.49
CA GLN A 223 -0.42 -2.76 -12.65
C GLN A 223 -1.34 -3.92 -13.03
N PHE A 224 -1.77 -4.72 -12.05
CA PHE A 224 -2.73 -5.80 -12.29
C PHE A 224 -4.00 -5.32 -13.02
N VAL A 225 -4.57 -4.19 -12.59
CA VAL A 225 -5.78 -3.62 -13.21
C VAL A 225 -5.52 -3.18 -14.65
N ARG A 226 -4.35 -2.62 -14.95
CA ARG A 226 -3.98 -2.26 -16.34
C ARG A 226 -3.86 -3.49 -17.24
N ASP A 227 -3.25 -4.55 -16.73
CA ASP A 227 -3.09 -5.82 -17.45
C ASP A 227 -4.45 -6.51 -17.67
N ALA A 228 -5.30 -6.53 -16.64
CA ALA A 228 -6.66 -7.05 -16.75
C ALA A 228 -7.53 -6.24 -17.74
N ALA A 229 -7.38 -4.92 -17.77
CA ALA A 229 -8.06 -4.07 -18.74
C ALA A 229 -7.61 -4.39 -20.18
N ALA A 230 -6.29 -4.55 -20.39
CA ALA A 230 -5.74 -4.94 -21.69
C ALA A 230 -6.26 -6.32 -22.15
N ALA A 231 -6.25 -7.31 -21.24
CA ALA A 231 -6.79 -8.65 -21.51
C ALA A 231 -8.29 -8.63 -21.82
N ALA A 232 -9.03 -7.70 -21.21
CA ALA A 232 -10.46 -7.50 -21.41
C ALA A 232 -10.80 -6.66 -22.66
N GLY A 233 -9.80 -6.14 -23.40
CA GLY A 233 -9.98 -5.24 -24.53
C GLY A 233 -10.52 -3.86 -24.15
N ILE A 234 -10.32 -3.43 -22.90
CA ILE A 234 -10.67 -2.10 -22.42
C ILE A 234 -9.48 -1.18 -22.72
N PRO A 235 -9.65 -0.11 -23.53
CA PRO A 235 -8.58 0.84 -23.78
C PRO A 235 -8.09 1.45 -22.46
N ALA A 236 -6.78 1.34 -22.17
CA ALA A 236 -6.20 1.83 -20.92
C ALA A 236 -4.95 2.67 -21.20
N ARG A 237 -4.84 3.84 -20.55
CA ARG A 237 -3.67 4.71 -20.67
C ARG A 237 -3.39 5.52 -19.41
N GLU A 238 -2.15 5.92 -19.24
CA GLU A 238 -1.73 6.93 -18.29
C GLU A 238 -1.89 8.33 -18.91
N ALA A 239 -2.24 9.31 -18.07
CA ALA A 239 -2.41 10.70 -18.50
C ALA A 239 -2.22 11.66 -17.33
N ASP A 240 -1.89 12.91 -17.62
CA ASP A 240 -2.07 14.01 -16.68
C ASP A 240 -3.59 14.29 -16.55
N LEU A 241 -4.14 13.97 -15.40
CA LEU A 241 -5.58 14.04 -15.13
C LEU A 241 -5.88 15.18 -14.15
N THR A 242 -6.95 15.89 -14.39
CA THR A 242 -7.38 17.02 -13.55
C THR A 242 -8.55 16.63 -12.64
N LEU A 243 -8.78 17.42 -11.59
CA LEU A 243 -9.98 17.28 -10.76
C LEU A 243 -11.27 17.41 -11.58
N THR A 244 -11.30 18.28 -12.60
CA THR A 244 -12.47 18.40 -13.50
C THR A 244 -12.77 17.08 -14.21
N GLN A 245 -11.73 16.37 -14.67
CA GLN A 245 -11.92 15.07 -15.30
C GLN A 245 -12.39 13.99 -14.30
N LEU A 246 -11.95 14.04 -13.04
CA LEU A 246 -12.50 13.20 -12.00
C LEU A 246 -13.98 13.48 -11.73
N TYR A 247 -14.36 14.76 -11.57
CA TYR A 247 -15.75 15.12 -11.27
C TYR A 247 -16.73 14.79 -12.40
N THR A 248 -16.24 14.72 -13.64
CA THR A 248 -17.05 14.42 -14.83
C THR A 248 -16.81 13.01 -15.38
N ALA A 249 -16.11 12.15 -14.65
CA ALA A 249 -15.87 10.79 -15.05
C ALA A 249 -17.15 9.95 -15.05
N ASP A 250 -17.22 8.98 -15.95
CA ASP A 250 -18.33 8.02 -15.99
C ASP A 250 -18.26 7.03 -14.84
N GLU A 251 -17.02 6.68 -14.41
CA GLU A 251 -16.72 5.88 -13.22
C GLU A 251 -15.38 6.34 -12.64
N ALA A 252 -15.19 6.16 -11.34
CA ALA A 252 -13.89 6.32 -10.70
C ALA A 252 -13.71 5.26 -9.59
N PHE A 253 -12.48 4.81 -9.40
CA PHE A 253 -12.16 3.87 -8.33
C PHE A 253 -10.70 4.00 -7.87
N THR A 254 -10.41 3.47 -6.70
CA THR A 254 -9.05 3.38 -6.16
C THR A 254 -8.56 1.93 -6.17
N THR A 255 -7.23 1.75 -6.12
CA THR A 255 -6.61 0.42 -6.07
C THR A 255 -5.52 0.34 -5.02
N GLY A 256 -5.46 -0.78 -4.29
CA GLY A 256 -4.42 -1.06 -3.31
C GLY A 256 -4.49 -2.49 -2.78
N THR A 257 -3.41 -2.98 -2.18
CA THR A 257 -3.30 -4.38 -1.71
C THR A 257 -4.42 -4.76 -0.74
N MET A 258 -4.77 -3.88 0.20
CA MET A 258 -5.82 -4.13 1.21
C MET A 258 -7.18 -3.52 0.85
N GLY A 259 -7.24 -2.68 -0.15
CA GLY A 259 -8.48 -2.06 -0.65
C GLY A 259 -9.04 -2.73 -1.90
N ALA A 260 -8.25 -3.63 -2.52
CA ALA A 260 -8.53 -4.14 -3.87
C ALA A 260 -8.93 -3.00 -4.83
N LEU A 261 -10.14 -3.04 -5.38
CA LEU A 261 -10.73 -1.95 -6.16
C LEU A 261 -11.93 -1.38 -5.38
N ALA A 262 -11.86 -0.13 -4.93
CA ALA A 262 -12.98 0.53 -4.26
C ALA A 262 -13.53 1.66 -5.14
N HIS A 263 -14.83 1.59 -5.51
CA HIS A 263 -15.43 2.63 -6.33
C HIS A 263 -15.63 3.93 -5.55
N ILE A 264 -15.46 5.06 -6.23
CA ILE A 264 -15.63 6.40 -5.66
C ILE A 264 -17.04 6.86 -5.99
N VAL A 265 -17.84 7.14 -4.96
CA VAL A 265 -19.20 7.63 -5.12
C VAL A 265 -19.26 9.14 -5.13
N GLU A 266 -18.31 9.81 -4.47
CA GLU A 266 -18.29 11.27 -4.32
C GLU A 266 -16.86 11.78 -4.20
N ALA A 267 -16.56 12.92 -4.79
CA ALA A 267 -15.32 13.65 -4.62
C ALA A 267 -15.61 15.15 -4.43
N ASP A 268 -15.12 15.75 -3.34
CA ASP A 268 -15.32 17.16 -2.98
C ASP A 268 -16.79 17.60 -3.02
N GLY A 269 -17.69 16.78 -2.47
CA GLY A 269 -19.12 17.00 -2.44
C GLY A 269 -19.84 16.83 -3.78
N ARG A 270 -19.14 16.35 -4.83
CA ARG A 270 -19.70 16.06 -6.15
C ARG A 270 -19.84 14.57 -6.34
N ARG A 271 -21.07 14.13 -6.65
CA ARG A 271 -21.32 12.74 -7.00
C ARG A 271 -20.63 12.39 -8.31
N ILE A 272 -19.91 11.26 -8.34
CA ILE A 272 -19.32 10.72 -9.56
C ILE A 272 -20.41 9.94 -10.31
N ALA A 273 -20.72 10.36 -11.53
CA ALA A 273 -21.82 9.82 -12.32
C ALA A 273 -23.14 9.72 -11.51
N ASP A 274 -23.69 8.54 -11.34
CA ASP A 274 -24.89 8.28 -10.53
C ASP A 274 -24.56 7.90 -9.06
N GLY A 275 -23.28 7.83 -8.70
CA GLY A 275 -22.81 7.42 -7.36
C GLY A 275 -22.85 5.94 -7.13
N THR A 276 -22.96 5.11 -8.17
CA THR A 276 -22.94 3.65 -8.07
C THR A 276 -21.70 3.04 -8.75
N LYS A 277 -21.44 1.77 -8.46
CA LYS A 277 -20.35 1.04 -9.11
C LYS A 277 -20.67 0.82 -10.58
N GLY A 278 -19.89 1.42 -11.46
CA GLY A 278 -20.08 1.32 -12.90
C GLY A 278 -19.65 -0.04 -13.50
N PRO A 279 -20.02 -0.30 -14.76
CA PRO A 279 -19.80 -1.58 -15.41
C PRO A 279 -18.33 -1.94 -15.64
N VAL A 280 -17.46 -0.96 -15.93
CA VAL A 280 -16.02 -1.21 -16.13
C VAL A 280 -15.38 -1.56 -14.80
N THR A 281 -15.67 -0.81 -13.74
CA THR A 281 -15.18 -1.09 -12.39
C THR A 281 -15.61 -2.48 -11.92
N ARG A 282 -16.86 -2.87 -12.15
CA ARG A 282 -17.38 -4.20 -11.79
C ARG A 282 -16.63 -5.31 -12.54
N ARG A 283 -16.47 -5.16 -13.85
CA ARG A 283 -15.75 -6.12 -14.68
C ARG A 283 -14.29 -6.29 -14.23
N LEU A 284 -13.62 -5.20 -13.89
CA LEU A 284 -12.23 -5.24 -13.39
C LEU A 284 -12.14 -5.82 -11.98
N GLN A 285 -13.13 -5.59 -11.11
CA GLN A 285 -13.22 -6.26 -9.80
C GLN A 285 -13.40 -7.78 -9.95
N GLU A 286 -14.29 -8.21 -10.83
CA GLU A 286 -14.51 -9.64 -11.13
C GLU A 286 -13.22 -10.30 -11.65
N ALA A 287 -12.52 -9.63 -12.58
CA ALA A 287 -11.22 -10.10 -13.08
C ALA A 287 -10.17 -10.16 -11.94
N TYR A 288 -10.13 -9.15 -11.06
CA TYR A 288 -9.24 -9.15 -9.91
C TYR A 288 -9.50 -10.34 -9.00
N HIS A 289 -10.75 -10.56 -8.59
CA HIS A 289 -11.11 -11.68 -7.71
C HIS A 289 -10.86 -13.05 -8.35
N ALA A 290 -11.06 -13.19 -9.65
CA ALA A 290 -10.85 -14.45 -10.37
C ALA A 290 -9.37 -14.80 -10.57
N GLN A 291 -8.51 -13.80 -10.75
CA GLN A 291 -7.14 -14.01 -11.26
C GLN A 291 -6.05 -13.65 -10.24
N ILE A 292 -6.37 -12.90 -9.17
CA ILE A 292 -5.32 -12.44 -8.23
C ILE A 292 -4.62 -13.61 -7.53
N LEU A 293 -5.31 -14.74 -7.33
CA LEU A 293 -4.72 -15.94 -6.75
C LEU A 293 -3.71 -16.63 -7.69
N ASP A 294 -3.78 -16.39 -8.99
CA ASP A 294 -2.80 -16.90 -9.95
C ASP A 294 -1.42 -16.24 -9.78
N THR A 295 -1.39 -15.04 -9.20
CA THR A 295 -0.16 -14.31 -8.86
C THR A 295 0.40 -14.68 -7.48
N ALA A 296 -0.27 -15.58 -6.77
CA ALA A 296 0.00 -15.86 -5.37
C ALA A 296 0.89 -17.09 -5.18
N ILE A 297 1.79 -17.00 -4.20
CA ILE A 297 2.66 -18.12 -3.80
C ILE A 297 2.01 -18.88 -2.64
N PRO A 298 1.89 -20.21 -2.71
CA PRO A 298 1.42 -21.02 -1.60
C PRO A 298 2.32 -20.85 -0.37
N LEU A 299 1.70 -20.69 0.79
CA LEU A 299 2.44 -20.77 2.05
C LEU A 299 2.88 -22.22 2.30
N PRO A 300 4.08 -22.43 2.88
CA PRO A 300 4.50 -23.76 3.27
C PRO A 300 3.52 -24.39 4.27
N ASP A 301 3.45 -25.70 4.28
CA ASP A 301 2.58 -26.44 5.21
C ASP A 301 2.96 -26.14 6.66
N ILE A 302 1.94 -25.98 7.51
CA ILE A 302 2.13 -25.75 8.95
C ILE A 302 2.46 -27.08 9.66
N ALA A 303 2.25 -28.22 8.96
CA ALA A 303 2.49 -29.55 9.50
C ALA A 303 3.99 -29.81 9.72
N GLY A 304 4.40 -29.84 10.97
CA GLY A 304 5.72 -30.23 11.45
C GLY A 304 5.84 -29.95 12.92
#